data_56974fa9d4484bb1754b3c45f3f2418c
#
_entry.id   56974fa9d4484bb1754b3c45f3f2418c
#
_cell.length_a   1.000
_cell.length_b   1.000
_cell.length_c   1.000
_cell.angle_alpha   90.00
_cell.angle_beta   90.00
_cell.angle_gamma   90.00
#
_symmetry.space_group_name_H-M   'P 1'
#
loop_
_entity.id
_entity.type
_entity.pdbx_description
1 polymer ?
#
loop_
_entity_poly.entity_id
_entity_poly.type
_entity_poly.pdbx_seq_one_letter_code
_entity_poly.pdbx_strand_id
1 'polypeptide(L)'
;MPRTEAAMSPATQGKLSTYQSVAAHGAVAAADPYRLVLMLLDGALARIAQARVSGAQSASLEKTQHLQRALAIVGELRASLDLTQGPLARNLDALYDFVSRQLLLGQSSNDPAVLDTASNVLSELRGGWAAMPQGQGVVRP
;
A
#
# COMPACT_ATOMS: atom_id res chain seq x y z
N MET A 1 2.53 30.49 -4.28
CA MET A 1 2.15 30.06 -4.17
C MET A 1 1.88 29.02 -3.84
N PRO A 2 2.13 28.60 -3.53
CA PRO A 2 2.05 27.39 -3.33
C PRO A 2 0.79 26.97 -3.05
N ARG A 3 0.00 27.46 -3.46
CA ARG A 3 -1.16 27.21 -3.28
C ARG A 3 -1.66 26.10 -3.98
N THR A 4 -1.04 25.62 -4.99
CA THR A 4 -1.36 24.35 -5.60
C THR A 4 -1.48 23.27 -4.58
N GLU A 5 -0.56 23.27 -3.63
CA GLU A 5 -0.60 22.31 -2.57
C GLU A 5 -1.85 22.45 -1.71
N ALA A 6 -2.26 23.68 -1.46
CA ALA A 6 -3.44 23.90 -0.66
C ALA A 6 -4.70 23.38 -1.33
N ALA A 7 -4.68 23.28 -2.65
CA ALA A 7 -5.83 22.79 -3.40
C ALA A 7 -5.92 21.26 -3.43
N MET A 8 -4.88 20.57 -3.00
CA MET A 8 -4.84 19.12 -3.06
C MET A 8 -5.27 18.52 -1.73
N SER A 9 -6.01 17.42 -1.80
CA SER A 9 -6.36 16.68 -0.59
C SER A 9 -5.12 16.03 -0.01
N PRO A 10 -5.11 15.73 1.30
CA PRO A 10 -3.97 15.03 1.90
C PRO A 10 -3.69 13.68 1.24
N ALA A 11 -4.72 12.96 0.82
CA ALA A 11 -4.53 11.67 0.15
C ALA A 11 -3.83 11.85 -1.19
N THR A 12 -4.20 12.89 -1.94
CA THR A 12 -3.57 13.18 -3.23
C THR A 12 -2.11 13.59 -3.03
N GLN A 13 -1.83 14.40 -2.02
CA GLN A 13 -0.46 14.78 -1.74
C GLN A 13 0.40 13.59 -1.34
N GLY A 14 -0.14 12.68 -0.53
CA GLY A 14 0.58 11.48 -0.15
C GLY A 14 0.91 10.61 -1.34
N LYS A 15 -0.04 10.48 -2.26
CA LYS A 15 0.17 9.71 -3.48
C LYS A 15 1.28 10.31 -4.34
N LEU A 16 1.21 11.61 -4.58
CA LEU A 16 2.23 12.28 -5.39
C LEU A 16 3.60 12.20 -4.72
N SER A 17 3.65 12.37 -3.42
CA SER A 17 4.91 12.28 -2.68
C SER A 17 5.53 10.90 -2.82
N THR A 18 4.73 9.84 -2.76
CA THR A 18 5.21 8.48 -2.92
C THR A 18 5.81 8.27 -4.30
N TYR A 19 5.11 8.68 -5.34
CA TYR A 19 5.62 8.55 -6.70
C TYR A 19 6.86 9.40 -6.94
N GLN A 20 6.89 10.61 -6.41
CA GLN A 20 8.04 11.48 -6.56
C GLN A 20 9.27 10.92 -5.86
N SER A 21 9.08 10.33 -4.68
CA SER A 21 10.19 9.71 -3.95
C SER A 21 10.77 8.53 -4.73
N VAL A 22 9.91 7.71 -5.31
CA VAL A 22 10.35 6.59 -6.13
C VAL A 22 11.11 7.11 -7.34
N ALA A 23 10.60 8.12 -8.02
CA ALA A 23 11.25 8.70 -9.19
C ALA A 23 12.60 9.31 -8.85
N ALA A 24 12.69 9.98 -7.70
CA ALA A 24 13.95 10.60 -7.28
C ALA A 24 15.03 9.59 -6.97
N HIS A 25 14.65 8.41 -6.51
CA HIS A 25 15.60 7.36 -6.18
C HIS A 25 15.88 6.41 -7.34
N GLY A 26 15.08 6.47 -8.40
CA GLY A 26 15.31 5.62 -9.55
C GLY A 26 14.28 5.87 -10.62
N ALA A 27 14.67 6.67 -11.63
CA ALA A 27 13.78 6.98 -12.73
C ALA A 27 13.28 5.72 -13.42
N VAL A 28 14.11 4.68 -13.48
CA VAL A 28 13.71 3.40 -14.07
C VAL A 28 12.60 2.77 -13.28
N ALA A 29 12.67 2.85 -11.95
CA ALA A 29 11.63 2.29 -11.09
C ALA A 29 10.30 3.00 -11.31
N ALA A 30 10.30 4.31 -11.54
CA ALA A 30 9.08 5.06 -11.79
C ALA A 30 8.45 4.67 -13.12
N ALA A 31 9.25 4.26 -14.09
CA ALA A 31 8.77 3.84 -15.40
C ALA A 31 8.42 2.36 -15.46
N ASP A 32 8.71 1.59 -14.41
CA ASP A 32 8.50 0.15 -14.35
C ASP A 32 7.38 -0.17 -13.35
N PRO A 33 6.16 -0.41 -13.82
CA PRO A 33 5.04 -0.68 -12.92
C PRO A 33 5.26 -1.92 -12.04
N TYR A 34 5.98 -2.91 -12.54
CA TYR A 34 6.26 -4.12 -11.78
C TYR A 34 7.06 -3.80 -10.52
N ARG A 35 8.13 -3.02 -10.68
CA ARG A 35 8.99 -2.65 -9.55
C ARG A 35 8.27 -1.70 -8.60
N LEU A 36 7.45 -0.81 -9.14
CA LEU A 36 6.69 0.12 -8.32
C LEU A 36 5.75 -0.63 -7.38
N VAL A 37 5.11 -1.70 -7.87
CA VAL A 37 4.25 -2.53 -7.02
C VAL A 37 5.04 -3.12 -5.87
N LEU A 38 6.24 -3.66 -6.13
CA LEU A 38 7.09 -4.20 -5.06
C LEU A 38 7.43 -3.15 -4.03
N MET A 39 7.77 -1.95 -4.46
CA MET A 39 8.11 -0.86 -3.55
C MET A 39 6.90 -0.44 -2.72
N LEU A 40 5.72 -0.40 -3.31
CA LEU A 40 4.51 -0.06 -2.58
C LEU A 40 4.14 -1.14 -1.57
N LEU A 41 4.28 -2.41 -1.94
CA LEU A 41 4.04 -3.51 -0.99
C LEU A 41 5.00 -3.42 0.19
N ASP A 42 6.29 -3.17 -0.07
CA ASP A 42 7.28 -3.01 0.99
C ASP A 42 6.93 -1.82 1.88
N GLY A 43 6.48 -0.72 1.28
CA GLY A 43 6.08 0.46 2.03
C GLY A 43 4.89 0.21 2.94
N ALA A 44 3.89 -0.50 2.45
CA ALA A 44 2.72 -0.84 3.26
C ALA A 44 3.11 -1.75 4.42
N LEU A 45 3.94 -2.76 4.16
CA LEU A 45 4.42 -3.67 5.20
C LEU A 45 5.21 -2.92 6.28
N ALA A 46 6.05 -1.97 5.88
CA ALA A 46 6.83 -1.17 6.83
C ALA A 46 5.91 -0.33 7.71
N ARG A 47 4.87 0.28 7.14
CA ARG A 47 3.93 1.08 7.91
C ARG A 47 3.13 0.25 8.90
N ILE A 48 2.74 -0.96 8.51
CA ILE A 48 2.02 -1.87 9.41
C ILE A 48 2.94 -2.26 10.58
N ALA A 49 4.20 -2.55 10.30
CA ALA A 49 5.16 -2.88 11.35
C ALA A 49 5.32 -1.73 12.34
N GLN A 50 5.41 -0.49 11.84
CA GLN A 50 5.49 0.69 12.70
C GLN A 50 4.23 0.88 13.53
N ALA A 51 3.08 0.61 12.94
CA ALA A 51 1.81 0.69 13.65
C ALA A 51 1.75 -0.30 14.81
N ARG A 52 2.27 -1.50 14.60
CA ARG A 52 2.29 -2.53 15.65
C ARG A 52 3.16 -2.11 16.82
N VAL A 53 4.32 -1.55 16.54
CA VAL A 53 5.21 -1.06 17.59
C VAL A 53 4.57 0.10 18.35
N SER A 54 4.01 1.07 17.63
CA SER A 54 3.35 2.22 18.25
C SER A 54 2.16 1.79 19.12
N GLY A 55 1.36 0.84 18.62
CA GLY A 55 0.22 0.33 19.37
C GLY A 55 0.64 -0.37 20.66
N ALA A 56 1.72 -1.13 20.62
CA ALA A 56 2.24 -1.82 21.80
C ALA A 56 2.71 -0.83 22.87
N GLN A 57 3.09 0.37 22.49
CA GLN A 57 3.52 1.43 23.41
C GLN A 57 2.38 2.38 23.76
N SER A 58 1.16 2.04 23.44
CA SER A 58 -0.03 2.85 23.71
C SER A 58 -0.01 4.20 23.00
N ALA A 59 0.74 4.33 21.92
CA ALA A 59 0.81 5.57 21.14
C ALA A 59 -0.25 5.52 20.04
N SER A 60 -1.52 5.66 20.41
CA SER A 60 -2.62 5.44 19.48
C SER A 60 -2.66 6.42 18.32
N LEU A 61 -2.21 7.66 18.51
CA LEU A 61 -2.16 8.62 17.41
C LEU A 61 -1.15 8.18 16.35
N GLU A 62 0.04 7.77 16.78
CA GLU A 62 1.05 7.29 15.85
C GLU A 62 0.59 6.03 15.14
N LYS A 63 -0.03 5.11 15.87
CA LYS A 63 -0.61 3.90 15.29
C LYS A 63 -1.58 4.25 14.18
N THR A 64 -2.49 5.17 14.45
CA THR A 64 -3.50 5.58 13.48
C THR A 64 -2.85 6.20 12.24
N GLN A 65 -1.84 7.04 12.44
CA GLN A 65 -1.15 7.68 11.33
C GLN A 65 -0.46 6.65 10.42
N HIS A 66 0.21 5.67 11.02
CA HIS A 66 0.86 4.62 10.24
C HIS A 66 -0.16 3.78 9.48
N LEU A 67 -1.29 3.44 10.11
CA LEU A 67 -2.33 2.65 9.45
C LEU A 67 -2.99 3.43 8.32
N GLN A 68 -3.19 4.74 8.48
CA GLN A 68 -3.73 5.55 7.41
C GLN A 68 -2.79 5.62 6.22
N ARG A 69 -1.49 5.68 6.48
CA ARG A 69 -0.50 5.62 5.40
C ARG A 69 -0.51 4.28 4.69
N ALA A 70 -0.59 3.19 5.47
CA ALA A 70 -0.69 1.87 4.87
C ALA A 70 -1.96 1.75 4.02
N LEU A 71 -3.09 2.25 4.51
CA LEU A 71 -4.34 2.25 3.75
C LEU A 71 -4.21 3.01 2.44
N ALA A 72 -3.54 4.16 2.45
CA ALA A 72 -3.34 4.94 1.25
C ALA A 72 -2.51 4.18 0.23
N ILE A 73 -1.46 3.50 0.69
CA ILE A 73 -0.60 2.71 -0.20
C ILE A 73 -1.38 1.55 -0.81
N VAL A 74 -2.15 0.83 0.01
CA VAL A 74 -2.97 -0.29 -0.49
C VAL A 74 -4.01 0.24 -1.49
N GLY A 75 -4.57 1.42 -1.24
CA GLY A 75 -5.48 2.06 -2.18
C GLY A 75 -4.83 2.33 -3.53
N GLU A 76 -3.57 2.76 -3.53
CA GLU A 76 -2.83 2.97 -4.77
C GLU A 76 -2.56 1.65 -5.49
N LEU A 77 -2.19 0.62 -4.75
CA LEU A 77 -1.99 -0.71 -5.35
C LEU A 77 -3.27 -1.17 -6.02
N ARG A 78 -4.41 -1.02 -5.35
CA ARG A 78 -5.69 -1.41 -5.89
C ARG A 78 -6.06 -0.59 -7.13
N ALA A 79 -5.84 0.72 -7.08
CA ALA A 79 -6.16 1.61 -8.18
C ALA A 79 -5.31 1.34 -9.42
N SER A 80 -4.14 0.74 -9.27
CA SER A 80 -3.26 0.43 -10.38
C SER A 80 -3.67 -0.82 -11.15
N LEU A 81 -4.59 -1.61 -10.62
CA LEU A 81 -5.00 -2.86 -11.26
C LEU A 81 -5.80 -2.59 -12.54
N ASP A 82 -5.58 -3.41 -13.55
CA ASP A 82 -6.40 -3.42 -14.75
C ASP A 82 -7.37 -4.60 -14.63
N LEU A 83 -8.59 -4.30 -14.18
CA LEU A 83 -9.58 -5.33 -13.89
C LEU A 83 -10.10 -6.04 -15.15
N THR A 84 -9.75 -5.53 -16.33
CA THR A 84 -10.13 -6.19 -17.58
C THR A 84 -9.18 -7.32 -17.95
N GLN A 85 -8.09 -7.50 -17.20
CA GLN A 85 -7.05 -8.46 -17.53
C GLN A 85 -7.27 -9.85 -16.93
N GLY A 86 -8.48 -10.14 -16.52
CA GLY A 86 -8.83 -11.50 -16.14
C GLY A 86 -8.84 -11.75 -14.64
N PRO A 87 -8.87 -13.05 -14.25
CA PRO A 87 -9.11 -13.43 -12.85
C PRO A 87 -8.04 -12.96 -11.87
N LEU A 88 -6.78 -12.91 -12.30
CA LEU A 88 -5.70 -12.50 -11.38
C LEU A 88 -5.91 -11.08 -10.88
N ALA A 89 -6.23 -10.16 -11.78
CA ALA A 89 -6.48 -8.77 -11.38
C ALA A 89 -7.65 -8.68 -10.41
N ARG A 90 -8.72 -9.43 -10.67
CA ARG A 90 -9.89 -9.41 -9.80
C ARG A 90 -9.60 -10.04 -8.44
N ASN A 91 -8.78 -11.09 -8.41
CA ASN A 91 -8.38 -11.72 -7.15
C ASN A 91 -7.51 -10.78 -6.32
N LEU A 92 -6.59 -10.07 -6.97
CA LEU A 92 -5.77 -9.08 -6.29
C LEU A 92 -6.63 -7.95 -5.73
N ASP A 93 -7.61 -7.50 -6.50
CA ASP A 93 -8.53 -6.46 -6.04
C ASP A 93 -9.24 -6.89 -4.76
N ALA A 94 -9.73 -8.13 -4.73
CA ALA A 94 -10.40 -8.67 -3.55
C ALA A 94 -9.47 -8.78 -2.35
N LEU A 95 -8.22 -9.17 -2.58
CA LEU A 95 -7.24 -9.28 -1.49
C LEU A 95 -6.86 -7.90 -0.95
N TYR A 96 -6.66 -6.91 -1.82
CA TYR A 96 -6.40 -5.54 -1.37
C TYR A 96 -7.58 -4.98 -0.59
N ASP A 97 -8.81 -5.28 -1.01
CA ASP A 97 -10.00 -4.88 -0.27
C ASP A 97 -10.00 -5.51 1.12
N PHE A 98 -9.70 -6.79 1.20
CA PHE A 98 -9.63 -7.49 2.49
C PHE A 98 -8.57 -6.86 3.40
N VAL A 99 -7.38 -6.59 2.87
CA VAL A 99 -6.31 -5.96 3.66
C VAL A 99 -6.77 -4.59 4.16
N SER A 100 -7.41 -3.80 3.32
CA SER A 100 -7.91 -2.48 3.71
C SER A 100 -8.88 -2.58 4.88
N ARG A 101 -9.78 -3.56 4.85
CA ARG A 101 -10.73 -3.76 5.95
C ARG A 101 -10.00 -4.17 7.22
N GLN A 102 -8.98 -5.02 7.12
CA GLN A 102 -8.19 -5.39 8.30
C GLN A 102 -7.46 -4.19 8.89
N LEU A 103 -6.94 -3.30 8.05
CA LEU A 103 -6.26 -2.11 8.54
C LEU A 103 -7.24 -1.17 9.24
N LEU A 104 -8.45 -1.02 8.70
CA LEU A 104 -9.48 -0.21 9.36
C LEU A 104 -9.89 -0.83 10.69
N LEU A 105 -10.06 -2.13 10.74
CA LEU A 105 -10.38 -2.82 11.97
C LEU A 105 -9.25 -2.68 12.98
N GLY A 106 -8.00 -2.73 12.52
CA GLY A 106 -6.83 -2.60 13.37
C GLY A 106 -6.72 -1.25 14.06
N GLN A 107 -7.36 -0.19 13.50
CA GLN A 107 -7.34 1.12 14.15
C GLN A 107 -8.08 1.11 15.47
N SER A 108 -9.15 0.36 15.57
CA SER A 108 -9.98 0.32 16.76
C SER A 108 -9.74 -0.92 17.63
N SER A 109 -9.04 -1.90 17.12
CA SER A 109 -8.79 -3.15 17.82
C SER A 109 -7.43 -3.11 18.52
N ASN A 110 -7.36 -3.66 19.71
CA ASN A 110 -6.10 -3.86 20.41
C ASN A 110 -5.55 -5.28 20.21
N ASP A 111 -6.23 -6.09 19.40
CA ASP A 111 -5.78 -7.45 19.11
C ASP A 111 -4.71 -7.41 18.02
N PRO A 112 -3.46 -7.78 18.33
CA PRO A 112 -2.40 -7.75 17.34
C PRO A 112 -2.63 -8.71 16.17
N ALA A 113 -3.48 -9.71 16.34
CA ALA A 113 -3.75 -10.66 15.26
C ALA A 113 -4.38 -9.99 14.04
N VAL A 114 -5.09 -8.89 14.23
CA VAL A 114 -5.73 -8.17 13.12
C VAL A 114 -4.68 -7.62 12.16
N LEU A 115 -3.66 -6.95 12.71
CA LEU A 115 -2.59 -6.41 11.89
C LEU A 115 -1.66 -7.51 11.37
N ASP A 116 -1.48 -8.58 12.13
CA ASP A 116 -0.71 -9.72 11.67
C ASP A 116 -1.34 -10.34 10.43
N THR A 117 -2.67 -10.45 10.41
CA THR A 117 -3.38 -10.97 9.24
C THR A 117 -3.13 -10.10 8.01
N ALA A 118 -3.26 -8.78 8.15
CA ALA A 118 -2.99 -7.87 7.04
C ALA A 118 -1.54 -8.01 6.54
N SER A 119 -0.61 -8.05 7.48
CA SER A 119 0.80 -8.16 7.15
C SER A 119 1.11 -9.48 6.43
N ASN A 120 0.54 -10.57 6.89
CA ASN A 120 0.77 -11.89 6.29
C ASN A 120 0.25 -11.95 4.85
N VAL A 121 -0.93 -11.40 4.61
CA VAL A 121 -1.49 -11.37 3.25
C VAL A 121 -0.60 -10.55 2.33
N LEU A 122 -0.18 -9.37 2.76
CA LEU A 122 0.69 -8.53 1.94
C LEU A 122 2.05 -9.18 1.69
N SER A 123 2.60 -9.88 2.69
CA SER A 123 3.87 -10.59 2.53
C SER A 123 3.77 -11.70 1.49
N GLU A 124 2.67 -12.45 1.52
CA GLU A 124 2.44 -13.49 0.53
C GLU A 124 2.25 -12.90 -0.86
N LEU A 125 1.51 -11.80 -0.96
CA LEU A 125 1.34 -11.10 -2.24
C LEU A 125 2.68 -10.62 -2.76
N ARG A 126 3.51 -10.06 -1.88
CA ARG A 126 4.81 -9.56 -2.28
C ARG A 126 5.69 -10.70 -2.80
N GLY A 127 5.71 -11.83 -2.12
CA GLY A 127 6.47 -13.00 -2.57
C GLY A 127 5.99 -13.52 -3.92
N GLY A 128 4.69 -13.62 -4.09
CA GLY A 128 4.12 -14.06 -5.37
C GLY A 128 4.40 -13.09 -6.49
N TRP A 129 4.29 -11.79 -6.21
CA TRP A 129 4.57 -10.77 -7.21
C TRP A 129 6.04 -10.80 -7.63
N ALA A 130 6.96 -10.93 -6.67
CA ALA A 130 8.39 -10.99 -6.96
C ALA A 130 8.76 -12.20 -7.82
N ALA A 131 8.03 -13.29 -7.67
CA ALA A 131 8.30 -14.53 -8.42
C ALA A 131 7.62 -14.55 -9.79
N MET A 132 6.71 -13.61 -10.04
CA MET A 132 5.91 -13.61 -11.27
C MET A 132 6.72 -12.98 -12.42
N PRO A 133 6.65 -13.57 -13.62
CA PRO A 133 7.30 -12.95 -14.77
C PRO A 133 6.69 -11.57 -15.04
N GLN A 134 7.52 -10.63 -15.43
CA GLN A 134 7.06 -9.31 -15.83
C GLN A 134 6.19 -9.43 -17.08
N GLY A 135 5.26 -8.50 -17.22
CA GLY A 135 4.44 -8.45 -18.41
C GLY A 135 3.14 -9.20 -18.33
N GLN A 136 2.69 -9.52 -17.10
CA GLN A 136 1.39 -10.16 -16.91
C GLN A 136 0.22 -9.25 -17.27
N GLY A 137 0.44 -7.95 -17.33
CA GLY A 137 -0.60 -7.01 -17.76
C GLY A 137 -1.65 -6.68 -16.72
N VAL A 138 -1.54 -7.18 -15.49
CA VAL A 138 -2.55 -6.95 -14.47
C VAL A 138 -2.47 -5.57 -13.86
N VAL A 139 -1.37 -4.87 -14.06
CA VAL A 139 -1.15 -3.51 -13.57
C VAL A 139 -1.00 -2.60 -14.76
N ARG A 140 -1.64 -1.43 -14.69
CA ARG A 140 -1.56 -0.45 -15.78
C ARG A 140 -0.15 0.09 -15.92
N PRO A 141 0.27 0.35 -17.15
CA PRO A 141 1.60 0.93 -17.39
C PRO A 141 1.73 2.35 -16.83
#